data_2d87d4d28550b9a128fdf30f819118aa
#
_entry.id   2d87d4d28550b9a128fdf30f819118aa
#
_cell.length_a   1.000
_cell.length_b   1.000
_cell.length_c   1.000
_cell.angle_alpha   90.00
_cell.angle_beta   90.00
_cell.angle_gamma   90.00
#
_symmetry.space_group_name_H-M   'P 1'
#
loop_
_entity.id
_entity.type
_entity.pdbx_description
1 polymer ?
#
loop_
_entity_poly.entity_id
_entity_poly.type
_entity_poly.pdbx_seq_one_letter_code
_entity_poly.pdbx_strand_id
1 'polypeptide(L)'
;MYKLLQPVNLVVLEKFLMNIQFGMRSAMIVLAAGGLTLSGCTKVRGHQGYIADSVLMSAIQPGVDNRQSVEASLGRPTFTGQFDKNTWYYVSRDTRQLAFNSPSPKDQLVMRVQFDTAGNVTAVNRTGLELVANISPTGDKTPTLGRERSFFEELFGNIGAVGAAGARGSNDPTRP
;
A
#
# COMPACT_ATOMS: atom_id res chain seq x y z
N MET A 1 -69.76 39.18 18.04
CA MET A 1 -69.64 37.77 18.35
C MET A 1 -68.23 37.37 17.86
N TYR A 2 -67.15 37.68 18.64
CA TYR A 2 -65.75 37.34 18.35
C TYR A 2 -65.33 36.27 19.31
N LYS A 3 -65.22 35.05 18.79
CA LYS A 3 -64.79 33.87 19.55
C LYS A 3 -63.27 33.96 19.76
N LEU A 4 -62.89 34.10 21.01
CA LEU A 4 -61.52 34.14 21.55
C LEU A 4 -60.65 33.07 20.90
N LEU A 5 -59.67 33.47 20.12
CA LEU A 5 -58.58 32.65 19.65
C LEU A 5 -57.70 32.27 20.87
N GLN A 6 -57.73 31.04 21.20
CA GLN A 6 -57.07 30.46 22.37
C GLN A 6 -55.53 30.60 22.27
N PRO A 7 -54.84 31.00 23.33
CA PRO A 7 -53.35 31.13 23.36
C PRO A 7 -52.60 29.79 23.28
N VAL A 8 -53.34 28.71 23.20
CA VAL A 8 -52.77 27.32 23.19
C VAL A 8 -51.97 27.05 21.91
N ASN A 9 -52.24 27.73 20.82
CA ASN A 9 -51.53 27.50 19.54
C ASN A 9 -50.12 28.09 19.49
N LEU A 10 -49.82 29.13 20.28
CA LEU A 10 -48.52 29.79 20.23
C LEU A 10 -47.41 28.93 20.87
N VAL A 11 -47.69 28.31 22.01
CA VAL A 11 -46.77 27.46 22.78
C VAL A 11 -46.47 26.17 22.02
N VAL A 12 -47.47 25.62 21.30
CA VAL A 12 -47.27 24.44 20.45
C VAL A 12 -46.41 24.76 19.25
N LEU A 13 -46.61 25.96 18.64
CA LEU A 13 -45.84 26.43 17.54
C LEU A 13 -44.34 26.66 17.90
N GLU A 14 -44.09 27.27 19.04
CA GLU A 14 -42.73 27.46 19.56
C GLU A 14 -42.00 26.15 19.84
N LYS A 15 -42.65 25.17 20.44
CA LYS A 15 -42.08 23.83 20.68
C LYS A 15 -41.81 23.10 19.35
N PHE A 16 -42.68 23.26 18.38
CA PHE A 16 -42.49 22.67 17.03
C PHE A 16 -41.31 23.27 16.27
N LEU A 17 -41.21 24.61 16.31
CA LEU A 17 -40.08 25.32 15.71
C LEU A 17 -38.73 25.01 16.39
N MET A 18 -38.75 24.87 17.72
CA MET A 18 -37.56 24.52 18.50
C MET A 18 -37.09 23.08 18.20
N ASN A 19 -38.01 22.13 18.01
CA ASN A 19 -37.68 20.77 17.60
C ASN A 19 -37.10 20.70 16.16
N ILE A 20 -37.62 21.49 15.23
CA ILE A 20 -37.12 21.59 13.86
C ILE A 20 -35.69 22.17 13.86
N GLN A 21 -35.43 23.21 14.64
CA GLN A 21 -34.09 23.81 14.74
C GLN A 21 -33.08 22.84 15.38
N PHE A 22 -33.49 22.08 16.36
CA PHE A 22 -32.63 21.08 17.00
C PHE A 22 -32.31 19.93 16.04
N GLY A 23 -33.30 19.43 15.30
CA GLY A 23 -33.11 18.43 14.26
C GLY A 23 -32.20 18.88 13.13
N MET A 24 -32.36 20.13 12.67
CA MET A 24 -31.52 20.71 11.62
C MET A 24 -30.06 20.89 12.05
N ARG A 25 -29.82 21.30 13.30
CA ARG A 25 -28.45 21.41 13.86
C ARG A 25 -27.79 20.06 13.99
N SER A 26 -28.51 19.05 14.46
CA SER A 26 -28.01 17.68 14.57
C SER A 26 -27.69 17.07 13.20
N ALA A 27 -28.55 17.29 12.20
CA ALA A 27 -28.31 16.84 10.84
C ALA A 27 -27.07 17.52 10.22
N MET A 28 -26.86 18.80 10.49
CA MET A 28 -25.68 19.55 9.99
C MET A 28 -24.37 19.05 10.62
N ILE A 29 -24.39 18.70 11.91
CA ILE A 29 -23.23 18.12 12.61
C ILE A 29 -22.90 16.75 12.06
N VAL A 30 -23.89 15.89 11.82
CA VAL A 30 -23.69 14.56 11.23
C VAL A 30 -23.16 14.66 9.81
N LEU A 31 -23.67 15.62 9.01
CA LEU A 31 -23.19 15.85 7.65
C LEU A 31 -21.74 16.34 7.63
N ALA A 32 -21.40 17.26 8.53
CA ALA A 32 -20.04 17.78 8.68
C ALA A 32 -19.07 16.69 9.17
N ALA A 33 -19.45 15.88 10.13
CA ALA A 33 -18.66 14.73 10.61
C ALA A 33 -18.46 13.67 9.51
N GLY A 34 -19.51 13.38 8.72
CA GLY A 34 -19.43 12.48 7.57
C GLY A 34 -18.50 13.00 6.45
N GLY A 35 -18.51 14.32 6.21
CA GLY A 35 -17.62 14.95 5.23
C GLY A 35 -16.14 14.89 5.61
N LEU A 36 -15.82 14.99 6.89
CA LEU A 36 -14.46 14.92 7.39
C LEU A 36 -13.85 13.51 7.26
N THR A 37 -14.65 12.46 7.34
CA THR A 37 -14.16 11.07 7.19
C THR A 37 -13.85 10.69 5.75
N LEU A 38 -14.46 11.33 4.75
CA LEU A 38 -14.21 11.06 3.33
C LEU A 38 -12.95 11.73 2.78
N SER A 39 -12.40 12.74 3.43
CA SER A 39 -11.24 13.51 2.94
C SER A 39 -9.88 12.79 3.11
N GLY A 40 -9.84 11.64 3.79
CA GLY A 40 -8.60 10.91 4.10
C GLY A 40 -7.98 10.08 2.97
N CYS A 41 -8.68 9.84 1.86
CA CYS A 41 -8.20 8.98 0.78
C CYS A 41 -7.30 9.72 -0.22
N THR A 42 -6.07 10.04 0.17
CA THR A 42 -5.08 10.60 -0.75
C THR A 42 -4.32 9.51 -1.50
N LYS A 43 -3.91 9.82 -2.74
CA LYS A 43 -3.05 8.93 -3.53
C LYS A 43 -1.64 8.97 -2.96
N VAL A 44 -1.15 7.81 -2.53
CA VAL A 44 0.25 7.65 -2.10
C VAL A 44 1.13 7.46 -3.33
N ARG A 45 2.21 8.22 -3.41
CA ARG A 45 3.26 8.06 -4.42
C ARG A 45 4.43 7.35 -3.76
N GLY A 46 4.96 6.33 -4.40
CA GLY A 46 6.15 5.61 -3.97
C GLY A 46 7.21 5.64 -5.06
N HIS A 47 8.43 5.98 -4.69
CA HIS A 47 9.61 5.84 -5.53
C HIS A 47 10.47 4.69 -5.01
N GLN A 48 10.98 3.88 -5.91
CA GLN A 48 11.82 2.73 -5.58
C GLN A 48 13.02 2.66 -6.52
N GLY A 49 14.18 2.35 -5.96
CA GLY A 49 15.41 2.14 -6.70
C GLY A 49 16.21 3.42 -6.96
N TYR A 50 16.83 3.51 -8.11
CA TYR A 50 17.73 4.58 -8.50
C TYR A 50 16.96 5.86 -8.84
N ILE A 51 17.45 7.02 -8.40
CA ILE A 51 16.89 8.31 -8.82
C ILE A 51 17.43 8.63 -10.19
N ALA A 52 16.62 8.36 -11.22
CA ALA A 52 17.04 8.49 -12.61
C ALA A 52 17.11 9.96 -13.03
N ASP A 53 18.31 10.43 -13.33
CA ASP A 53 18.51 11.66 -14.09
C ASP A 53 18.66 11.31 -15.59
N SER A 54 17.65 11.69 -16.36
CA SER A 54 17.60 11.36 -17.78
C SER A 54 18.77 11.96 -18.58
N VAL A 55 19.30 13.11 -18.14
CA VAL A 55 20.43 13.78 -18.80
C VAL A 55 21.72 12.98 -18.56
N LEU A 56 22.01 12.65 -17.30
CA LEU A 56 23.19 11.85 -16.96
C LEU A 56 23.15 10.45 -17.60
N MET A 57 21.98 9.82 -17.57
CA MET A 57 21.83 8.52 -18.19
C MET A 57 22.01 8.56 -19.71
N SER A 58 21.58 9.63 -20.39
CA SER A 58 21.75 9.79 -21.84
C SER A 58 23.20 10.10 -22.26
N ALA A 59 24.01 10.59 -21.33
CA ALA A 59 25.38 10.93 -21.57
C ALA A 59 26.29 9.71 -21.75
N ILE A 60 25.90 8.54 -21.22
CA ILE A 60 26.72 7.32 -21.31
C ILE A 60 26.75 6.78 -22.74
N GLN A 61 27.95 6.64 -23.29
CA GLN A 61 28.18 6.23 -24.69
C GLN A 61 29.00 4.95 -24.77
N PRO A 62 28.53 3.94 -25.53
CA PRO A 62 29.31 2.76 -25.85
C PRO A 62 30.63 3.11 -26.59
N GLY A 63 31.71 2.43 -26.22
CA GLY A 63 33.04 2.63 -26.82
C GLY A 63 33.81 3.85 -26.30
N VAL A 64 33.18 4.75 -25.56
CA VAL A 64 33.81 5.96 -24.99
C VAL A 64 33.97 5.82 -23.48
N ASP A 65 32.86 5.40 -22.82
CA ASP A 65 32.81 5.28 -21.36
C ASP A 65 33.37 3.94 -20.89
N ASN A 66 33.84 3.96 -19.65
CA ASN A 66 34.29 2.79 -18.94
C ASN A 66 33.57 2.65 -17.59
N ARG A 67 33.81 1.55 -16.85
CA ARG A 67 33.19 1.27 -15.59
C ARG A 67 33.36 2.38 -14.54
N GLN A 68 34.56 3.02 -14.53
CA GLN A 68 34.84 4.11 -13.60
C GLN A 68 34.09 5.39 -13.98
N SER A 69 34.00 5.74 -15.27
CA SER A 69 33.26 6.92 -15.73
C SER A 69 31.75 6.77 -15.48
N VAL A 70 31.22 5.58 -15.72
CA VAL A 70 29.80 5.27 -15.44
C VAL A 70 29.50 5.37 -13.94
N GLU A 71 30.36 4.81 -13.08
CA GLU A 71 30.19 4.91 -11.62
C GLU A 71 30.37 6.35 -11.12
N ALA A 72 31.26 7.12 -11.70
CA ALA A 72 31.45 8.53 -11.34
C ALA A 72 30.24 9.40 -11.74
N SER A 73 29.62 9.12 -12.89
CA SER A 73 28.47 9.88 -13.42
C SER A 73 27.15 9.47 -12.81
N LEU A 74 26.88 8.17 -12.69
CA LEU A 74 25.61 7.62 -12.25
C LEU A 74 25.66 7.08 -10.80
N GLY A 75 26.83 6.97 -10.20
CA GLY A 75 27.01 6.29 -8.92
C GLY A 75 26.92 4.77 -9.06
N ARG A 76 26.74 4.10 -7.92
CA ARG A 76 26.67 2.64 -7.90
C ARG A 76 25.40 2.12 -8.56
N PRO A 77 25.49 1.01 -9.32
CA PRO A 77 24.31 0.39 -9.90
C PRO A 77 23.35 -0.15 -8.82
N THR A 78 22.07 -0.24 -9.17
CA THR A 78 21.05 -0.86 -8.29
C THR A 78 21.42 -2.32 -8.01
N PHE A 79 21.87 -3.04 -9.01
CA PHE A 79 22.46 -4.38 -8.88
C PHE A 79 23.33 -4.71 -10.10
N THR A 80 24.20 -5.70 -9.92
CA THR A 80 25.00 -6.28 -11.00
C THR A 80 24.40 -7.60 -11.45
N GLY A 81 24.64 -8.01 -12.68
CA GLY A 81 24.16 -9.29 -13.18
C GLY A 81 24.64 -10.45 -12.31
N GLN A 82 23.73 -11.34 -11.95
CA GLN A 82 24.06 -12.48 -11.09
C GLN A 82 24.98 -13.50 -11.79
N PHE A 83 24.74 -13.72 -13.08
CA PHE A 83 25.51 -14.65 -13.90
C PHE A 83 26.60 -13.97 -14.73
N ASP A 84 26.43 -12.67 -14.97
CA ASP A 84 27.37 -11.84 -15.73
C ASP A 84 27.70 -10.57 -14.95
N LYS A 85 28.83 -10.60 -14.23
CA LYS A 85 29.31 -9.46 -13.44
C LYS A 85 29.69 -8.24 -14.28
N ASN A 86 29.75 -8.40 -15.60
CA ASN A 86 30.04 -7.31 -16.55
C ASN A 86 28.79 -6.55 -16.98
N THR A 87 27.62 -6.89 -16.44
CA THR A 87 26.37 -6.19 -16.69
C THR A 87 25.88 -5.47 -15.43
N TRP A 88 25.65 -4.16 -15.54
CA TRP A 88 25.11 -3.31 -14.48
C TRP A 88 23.70 -2.89 -14.82
N TYR A 89 22.86 -2.81 -13.76
CA TYR A 89 21.47 -2.41 -13.89
C TYR A 89 21.19 -1.22 -12.98
N TYR A 90 20.62 -0.18 -13.57
CA TYR A 90 20.05 0.97 -12.88
C TYR A 90 18.53 0.89 -13.04
N VAL A 91 17.82 0.72 -11.95
CA VAL A 91 16.36 0.53 -11.96
C VAL A 91 15.70 1.64 -11.16
N SER A 92 14.82 2.38 -11.81
CA SER A 92 13.96 3.39 -11.23
C SER A 92 12.50 3.00 -11.44
N ARG A 93 11.67 3.11 -10.42
CA ARG A 93 10.26 2.78 -10.52
C ARG A 93 9.43 3.71 -9.67
N ASP A 94 8.47 4.39 -10.30
CA ASP A 94 7.48 5.21 -9.65
C ASP A 94 6.13 4.49 -9.62
N THR A 95 5.54 4.44 -8.44
CA THR A 95 4.25 3.79 -8.21
C THR A 95 3.24 4.78 -7.66
N ARG A 96 1.96 4.51 -7.92
CA ARG A 96 0.84 5.18 -7.27
C ARG A 96 -0.10 4.14 -6.67
N GLN A 97 -0.48 4.40 -5.44
CA GLN A 97 -1.42 3.57 -4.70
C GLN A 97 -2.60 4.42 -4.27
N LEU A 98 -3.81 3.93 -4.44
CA LEU A 98 -5.03 4.54 -3.95
C LEU A 98 -5.60 3.66 -2.85
N ALA A 99 -5.71 4.21 -1.65
CA ALA A 99 -6.24 3.52 -0.47
C ALA A 99 -5.62 2.12 -0.29
N PHE A 100 -6.42 1.07 -0.27
CA PHE A 100 -6.01 -0.32 -0.02
C PHE A 100 -5.64 -1.09 -1.30
N ASN A 101 -5.65 -0.44 -2.46
CA ASN A 101 -5.29 -1.09 -3.72
C ASN A 101 -3.79 -1.37 -3.79
N SER A 102 -3.39 -2.36 -4.57
CA SER A 102 -1.98 -2.63 -4.86
C SER A 102 -1.33 -1.44 -5.57
N PRO A 103 -0.04 -1.13 -5.25
CA PRO A 103 0.70 -0.10 -5.95
C PRO A 103 0.78 -0.40 -7.45
N SER A 104 0.34 0.56 -8.27
CA SER A 104 0.43 0.45 -9.72
C SER A 104 1.64 1.23 -10.24
N PRO A 105 2.51 0.64 -11.07
CA PRO A 105 3.61 1.36 -11.70
C PRO A 105 3.06 2.44 -12.63
N LYS A 106 3.64 3.65 -12.53
CA LYS A 106 3.29 4.81 -13.35
C LYS A 106 4.43 5.22 -14.25
N ASP A 107 5.63 5.03 -13.77
CA ASP A 107 6.86 5.19 -14.54
C ASP A 107 7.86 4.14 -14.11
N GLN A 108 8.63 3.66 -15.06
CA GLN A 108 9.72 2.71 -14.84
C GLN A 108 10.80 2.97 -15.86
N LEU A 109 12.02 2.97 -15.39
CA LEU A 109 13.20 3.02 -16.24
C LEU A 109 14.19 1.96 -15.77
N VAL A 110 14.57 1.08 -16.69
CA VAL A 110 15.63 0.10 -16.47
C VAL A 110 16.72 0.39 -17.50
N MET A 111 17.87 0.80 -17.02
CA MET A 111 19.05 0.96 -17.86
C MET A 111 20.02 -0.19 -17.60
N ARG A 112 20.34 -0.93 -18.65
CA ARG A 112 21.33 -2.01 -18.64
C ARG A 112 22.58 -1.53 -19.34
N VAL A 113 23.70 -1.53 -18.63
CA VAL A 113 25.02 -1.20 -19.15
C VAL A 113 25.87 -2.48 -19.21
N GLN A 114 26.36 -2.83 -20.35
CA GLN A 114 27.23 -3.99 -20.56
C GLN A 114 28.68 -3.52 -20.77
N PHE A 115 29.61 -4.22 -20.12
CA PHE A 115 31.03 -3.94 -20.19
C PHE A 115 31.75 -5.13 -20.81
N ASP A 116 32.87 -4.83 -21.47
CA ASP A 116 33.82 -5.85 -21.89
C ASP A 116 34.70 -6.32 -20.70
N THR A 117 35.64 -7.23 -20.99
CA THR A 117 36.58 -7.74 -20.00
C THR A 117 37.58 -6.68 -19.53
N ALA A 118 37.83 -5.65 -20.34
CA ALA A 118 38.69 -4.52 -20.03
C ALA A 118 37.96 -3.44 -19.21
N GLY A 119 36.61 -3.53 -19.11
CA GLY A 119 35.76 -2.60 -18.36
C GLY A 119 35.21 -1.45 -19.19
N ASN A 120 35.31 -1.48 -20.52
CA ASN A 120 34.70 -0.46 -21.36
C ASN A 120 33.24 -0.78 -21.65
N VAL A 121 32.42 0.26 -21.84
CA VAL A 121 31.00 0.10 -22.17
C VAL A 121 30.85 -0.42 -23.59
N THR A 122 30.22 -1.57 -23.75
CA THR A 122 29.95 -2.17 -25.09
C THR A 122 28.54 -1.90 -25.57
N ALA A 123 27.56 -1.87 -24.63
CA ALA A 123 26.17 -1.60 -24.98
C ALA A 123 25.42 -0.93 -23.81
N VAL A 124 24.49 -0.06 -24.18
CA VAL A 124 23.56 0.59 -23.26
C VAL A 124 22.13 0.39 -23.76
N ASN A 125 21.31 -0.33 -23.01
CA ASN A 125 19.90 -0.55 -23.33
C ASN A 125 19.02 0.10 -22.27
N ARG A 126 17.96 0.76 -22.72
CA ARG A 126 16.95 1.38 -21.83
C ARG A 126 15.59 0.78 -22.14
N THR A 127 14.85 0.44 -21.09
CA THR A 127 13.50 -0.10 -21.19
C THR A 127 12.63 0.57 -20.12
N GLY A 128 11.37 0.76 -20.44
CA GLY A 128 10.41 1.45 -19.59
C GLY A 128 9.30 0.53 -19.09
N LEU A 129 8.08 1.07 -19.09
CA LEU A 129 6.86 0.37 -18.64
C LEU A 129 6.48 -0.81 -19.53
N GLU A 130 6.97 -0.89 -20.75
CA GLU A 130 6.64 -1.94 -21.71
C GLU A 130 7.03 -3.34 -21.24
N LEU A 131 7.99 -3.44 -20.34
CA LEU A 131 8.41 -4.72 -19.76
C LEU A 131 7.72 -5.05 -18.42
N VAL A 132 6.78 -4.22 -17.97
CA VAL A 132 6.04 -4.50 -16.75
C VAL A 132 4.97 -5.56 -17.02
N ALA A 133 5.24 -6.78 -16.58
CA ALA A 133 4.27 -7.86 -16.65
C ALA A 133 3.24 -7.79 -15.51
N ASN A 134 1.96 -7.91 -15.86
CA ASN A 134 0.91 -8.16 -14.87
C ASN A 134 0.89 -9.66 -14.57
N ILE A 135 1.28 -10.02 -13.37
CA ILE A 135 1.24 -11.40 -12.89
C ILE A 135 -0.06 -11.59 -12.11
N SER A 136 -0.89 -12.51 -12.57
CA SER A 136 -2.07 -12.98 -11.82
C SER A 136 -1.69 -14.29 -11.13
N PRO A 137 -1.43 -14.29 -9.82
CA PRO A 137 -1.14 -15.53 -9.11
C PRO A 137 -2.34 -16.48 -9.18
N THR A 138 -2.07 -17.77 -9.34
CA THR A 138 -3.10 -18.80 -9.25
C THR A 138 -3.75 -18.77 -7.88
N GLY A 139 -5.09 -18.73 -7.86
CA GLY A 139 -5.87 -18.73 -6.62
C GLY A 139 -6.01 -20.10 -5.96
N ASP A 140 -5.45 -21.15 -6.58
CA ASP A 140 -5.52 -22.50 -6.08
C ASP A 140 -4.79 -22.64 -4.75
N LYS A 141 -5.46 -23.24 -3.79
CA LYS A 141 -4.89 -23.51 -2.48
C LYS A 141 -4.28 -24.91 -2.49
N THR A 142 -3.03 -25.02 -2.09
CA THR A 142 -2.43 -26.33 -1.84
C THR A 142 -3.09 -26.92 -0.58
N PRO A 143 -3.70 -28.14 -0.66
CA PRO A 143 -4.25 -28.79 0.52
C PRO A 143 -3.10 -29.08 1.50
N THR A 144 -3.12 -28.40 2.63
CA THR A 144 -2.18 -28.65 3.72
C THR A 144 -2.90 -29.46 4.81
N LEU A 145 -2.21 -30.41 5.42
CA LEU A 145 -2.71 -31.18 6.55
C LEU A 145 -2.80 -30.35 7.85
N GLY A 146 -2.96 -29.02 7.70
CA GLY A 146 -3.12 -28.12 8.84
C GLY A 146 -4.54 -28.20 9.42
N ARG A 147 -4.66 -27.90 10.71
CA ARG A 147 -5.96 -27.73 11.37
C ARG A 147 -6.59 -26.42 10.89
N GLU A 148 -7.76 -26.50 10.26
CA GLU A 148 -8.57 -25.33 9.95
C GLU A 148 -9.21 -24.81 11.23
N ARG A 149 -8.83 -23.60 11.63
CA ARG A 149 -9.50 -22.89 12.73
C ARG A 149 -10.42 -21.84 12.13
N SER A 150 -11.65 -21.76 12.63
CA SER A 150 -12.53 -20.67 12.22
C SER A 150 -12.05 -19.34 12.82
N PHE A 151 -12.31 -18.23 12.13
CA PHE A 151 -11.96 -16.90 12.63
C PHE A 151 -12.44 -16.65 14.07
N PHE A 152 -13.63 -17.12 14.41
CA PHE A 152 -14.18 -16.98 15.76
C PHE A 152 -13.49 -17.89 16.76
N GLU A 153 -13.05 -19.09 16.38
CA GLU A 153 -12.27 -19.99 17.22
C GLU A 153 -10.89 -19.40 17.53
N GLU A 154 -10.28 -18.73 16.56
CA GLU A 154 -8.98 -18.06 16.74
C GLU A 154 -9.10 -16.78 17.58
N LEU A 155 -10.18 -16.01 17.39
CA LEU A 155 -10.41 -14.77 18.13
C LEU A 155 -10.86 -15.04 19.57
N PHE A 156 -11.74 -16.01 19.81
CA PHE A 156 -12.35 -16.29 21.12
C PHE A 156 -11.80 -17.55 21.80
N GLY A 157 -11.20 -18.46 21.06
CA GLY A 157 -10.66 -19.73 21.59
C GLY A 157 -9.56 -19.55 22.65
N ASN A 158 -8.93 -18.38 22.68
CA ASN A 158 -7.89 -18.07 23.68
C ASN A 158 -8.41 -17.33 24.92
N ILE A 159 -9.66 -16.87 24.89
CA ILE A 159 -10.24 -16.06 26.00
C ILE A 159 -10.55 -16.91 27.25
N GLY A 160 -10.59 -18.25 27.14
CA GLY A 160 -10.79 -19.17 28.28
C GLY A 160 -9.55 -19.95 28.70
N ALA A 161 -8.51 -19.97 27.87
CA ALA A 161 -7.36 -20.85 28.08
C ALA A 161 -6.40 -20.38 29.19
N VAL A 162 -6.41 -19.08 29.51
CA VAL A 162 -5.52 -18.52 30.55
C VAL A 162 -5.96 -18.91 31.95
N GLY A 163 -7.24 -19.26 32.15
CA GLY A 163 -7.77 -19.75 33.44
C GLY A 163 -7.62 -21.25 33.67
N ALA A 164 -7.45 -22.03 32.59
CA ALA A 164 -7.41 -23.50 32.66
C ALA A 164 -6.00 -24.10 32.79
N ALA A 165 -4.95 -23.29 32.59
CA ALA A 165 -3.57 -23.76 32.73
C ALA A 165 -3.15 -24.08 34.18
N GLY A 166 -3.92 -23.67 35.17
CA GLY A 166 -3.68 -23.96 36.58
C GLY A 166 -4.39 -25.22 37.11
N ALA A 167 -5.30 -25.84 36.33
CA ALA A 167 -6.15 -26.93 36.83
C ALA A 167 -5.86 -28.32 36.23
N ARG A 168 -4.81 -28.46 35.42
CA ARG A 168 -4.33 -29.81 34.97
C ARG A 168 -3.14 -30.24 35.78
N GLY A 169 -3.38 -30.49 37.08
CA GLY A 169 -2.62 -31.38 37.90
C GLY A 169 -2.74 -32.81 37.33
N SER A 170 -1.61 -33.34 36.96
CA SER A 170 -1.22 -34.73 36.92
C SER A 170 -2.31 -35.79 37.22
N ASN A 171 -2.81 -36.44 36.19
CA ASN A 171 -3.25 -37.84 36.24
C ASN A 171 -3.35 -38.34 34.79
N ASP A 172 -2.22 -38.61 34.17
CA ASP A 172 -2.11 -39.45 32.97
C ASP A 172 -1.53 -40.80 33.41
N PRO A 173 -2.34 -41.89 33.49
CA PRO A 173 -1.89 -43.20 33.91
C PRO A 173 -1.21 -44.01 32.79
N THR A 174 -0.86 -43.40 31.65
CA THR A 174 -0.32 -44.11 30.46
C THR A 174 1.06 -43.62 30.01
N ARG A 175 1.94 -43.26 30.96
CA ARG A 175 3.33 -43.03 30.60
C ARG A 175 4.20 -44.16 31.21
N PRO A 176 4.82 -45.02 30.35
CA PRO A 176 5.82 -46.00 30.83
C PRO A 176 7.12 -45.30 31.27
#